data_1b7613b70252f8193e2094ba3ef1373d
#
_entry.id   1b7613b70252f8193e2094ba3ef1373d
#
_cell.length_a   1.000
_cell.length_b   1.000
_cell.length_c   1.000
_cell.angle_alpha   90.00
_cell.angle_beta   90.00
_cell.angle_gamma   90.00
#
_symmetry.space_group_name_H-M   'P 1'
#
loop_
_entity.id
_entity.type
_entity.pdbx_description
1 polymer ?
#
loop_
_entity_poly.entity_id
_entity_poly.type
_entity_poly.pdbx_seq_one_letter_code
_entity_poly.pdbx_strand_id
1 'polypeptide(L)'
;MVKVCNDVDRWSLISLSNNGGKNIELKFVDTMKRQFEFSVDSFQIVLDSILLFYNCAEIPISNKFYPTVLGESVYGNFNEALRHLQSRIIATQHPQQIRGGGLLKYCNLLQKELLNNEIRLDCPEFVEKDSG
;
A
#
# COMPACT_ATOMS: atom_id res chain seq x y z
N MET A 1 -9.61 15.93 2.22
CA MET A 1 -8.74 15.52 1.10
C MET A 1 -7.50 16.40 1.07
N VAL A 2 -6.33 15.81 0.98
CA VAL A 2 -5.06 16.51 0.78
C VAL A 2 -4.57 16.25 -0.64
N LYS A 3 -4.09 17.27 -1.31
CA LYS A 3 -3.57 17.17 -2.68
C LYS A 3 -2.23 17.88 -2.78
N VAL A 4 -1.23 17.21 -3.34
CA VAL A 4 0.10 17.75 -3.63
C VAL A 4 0.36 17.64 -5.14
N CYS A 5 0.80 18.73 -5.74
CA CYS A 5 1.09 18.78 -7.16
C CYS A 5 2.26 19.72 -7.43
N ASN A 6 3.43 19.13 -7.70
CA ASN A 6 4.65 19.81 -8.12
C ASN A 6 5.46 18.92 -9.07
N ASP A 7 6.68 19.31 -9.42
CA ASP A 7 7.49 18.60 -10.41
C ASP A 7 7.91 17.19 -9.98
N VAL A 8 8.00 16.92 -8.68
CA VAL A 8 8.48 15.63 -8.12
C VAL A 8 7.40 14.85 -7.40
N ASP A 9 6.34 15.53 -6.94
CA ASP A 9 5.26 14.94 -6.16
C ASP A 9 3.90 15.29 -6.77
N ARG A 10 3.17 14.29 -7.23
CA ARG A 10 1.78 14.39 -7.67
C ARG A 10 0.98 13.25 -7.07
N TRP A 11 0.29 13.55 -5.99
CA TRP A 11 -0.52 12.58 -5.26
C TRP A 11 -1.64 13.25 -4.49
N SER A 12 -2.63 12.46 -4.11
CA SER A 12 -3.73 12.89 -3.25
C SER A 12 -3.99 11.86 -2.17
N LEU A 13 -4.44 12.32 -1.01
CA LEU A 13 -4.81 11.50 0.12
C LEU A 13 -6.28 11.71 0.46
N ILE A 14 -7.04 10.64 0.53
CA ILE A 14 -8.43 10.63 0.95
C ILE A 14 -8.53 9.81 2.24
N SER A 15 -9.08 10.43 3.29
CA SER A 15 -9.33 9.75 4.56
C SER A 15 -10.81 9.37 4.65
N LEU A 16 -11.07 8.11 4.92
CA LEU A 16 -12.39 7.56 5.16
C LEU A 16 -12.48 7.10 6.61
N SER A 17 -13.50 7.55 7.32
CA SER A 17 -13.74 7.16 8.70
C SER A 17 -15.18 6.73 8.92
N ASN A 18 -15.39 5.88 9.93
CA ASN A 18 -16.72 5.49 10.36
C ASN A 18 -16.98 5.88 11.82
N ASN A 19 -18.23 5.73 12.26
CA ASN A 19 -18.62 6.03 13.64
C ASN A 19 -17.98 5.10 14.69
N GLY A 20 -17.38 3.98 14.27
CA GLY A 20 -16.63 3.07 15.13
C GLY A 20 -15.17 3.45 15.35
N GLY A 21 -14.74 4.63 14.90
CA GLY A 21 -13.38 5.14 15.07
C GLY A 21 -12.33 4.48 14.18
N LYS A 22 -12.74 3.70 13.18
CA LYS A 22 -11.83 3.11 12.20
C LYS A 22 -11.60 4.08 11.04
N ASN A 23 -10.35 4.26 10.68
CA ASN A 23 -9.93 5.13 9.61
C ASN A 23 -9.20 4.32 8.53
N ILE A 24 -9.51 4.62 7.27
CA ILE A 24 -8.76 4.13 6.10
C ILE A 24 -8.28 5.35 5.33
N GLU A 25 -7.03 5.37 4.98
CA GLU A 25 -6.43 6.38 4.12
C GLU A 25 -6.08 5.77 2.77
N LEU A 26 -6.59 6.39 1.71
CA LEU A 26 -6.30 6.01 0.33
C LEU A 26 -5.38 7.07 -0.27
N LYS A 27 -4.20 6.66 -0.67
CA LYS A 27 -3.23 7.53 -1.35
C LYS A 27 -3.18 7.17 -2.83
N PHE A 28 -3.60 8.10 -3.66
CA PHE A 28 -3.53 8.00 -5.11
C PHE A 28 -2.28 8.72 -5.58
N VAL A 29 -1.39 8.01 -6.27
CA VAL A 29 -0.06 8.49 -6.65
C VAL A 29 0.10 8.45 -8.16
N ASP A 30 0.42 9.59 -8.76
CA ASP A 30 0.95 9.67 -10.12
C ASP A 30 2.48 9.63 -10.08
N THR A 31 3.09 10.55 -9.36
CA THR A 31 4.53 10.58 -9.09
C THR A 31 4.77 10.90 -7.62
N MET A 32 5.79 10.27 -7.05
CA MET A 32 6.20 10.55 -5.68
C MET A 32 7.72 10.41 -5.56
N LYS A 33 8.38 11.46 -5.07
CA LYS A 33 9.83 11.47 -4.85
C LYS A 33 10.26 10.37 -3.88
N ARG A 34 9.42 10.14 -2.88
CA ARG A 34 9.67 9.16 -1.83
C ARG A 34 8.52 8.17 -1.78
N GLN A 35 8.76 6.94 -2.23
CA GLN A 35 7.71 5.95 -2.38
C GLN A 35 7.45 5.15 -1.09
N PHE A 36 8.49 4.73 -0.39
CA PHE A 36 8.39 3.94 0.83
C PHE A 36 9.64 4.06 1.70
N GLU A 37 9.53 3.72 2.97
CA GLU A 37 10.66 3.65 3.89
C GLU A 37 11.08 2.21 4.20
N PHE A 38 10.12 1.29 4.24
CA PHE A 38 10.33 -0.11 4.60
C PHE A 38 9.64 -1.06 3.63
N SER A 39 10.08 -2.32 3.61
CA SER A 39 9.45 -3.36 2.77
C SER A 39 7.98 -3.58 3.11
N VAL A 40 7.58 -3.40 4.36
CA VAL A 40 6.22 -3.63 4.84
C VAL A 40 5.21 -2.55 4.43
N ASP A 41 5.66 -1.39 3.98
CA ASP A 41 4.81 -0.30 3.49
C ASP A 41 4.99 -0.03 1.98
N SER A 42 5.63 -0.95 1.28
CA SER A 42 6.01 -0.79 -0.12
C SER A 42 4.97 -1.24 -1.14
N PHE A 43 3.84 -1.77 -0.68
CA PHE A 43 2.82 -2.35 -1.56
C PHE A 43 1.95 -1.28 -2.20
N GLN A 44 1.66 -1.49 -3.48
CA GLN A 44 0.75 -0.62 -4.22
C GLN A 44 -0.09 -1.41 -5.21
N ILE A 45 -1.26 -0.85 -5.55
CA ILE A 45 -2.15 -1.38 -6.57
C ILE A 45 -2.02 -0.48 -7.80
N VAL A 46 -1.75 -1.10 -8.96
CA VAL A 46 -1.67 -0.40 -10.26
C VAL A 46 -3.07 -0.23 -10.82
N LEU A 47 -3.48 1.01 -11.06
CA LEU A 47 -4.83 1.36 -11.52
C LEU A 47 -4.92 1.63 -13.03
N ASP A 48 -3.80 1.60 -13.75
CA ASP A 48 -3.75 2.05 -15.16
C ASP A 48 -4.74 1.30 -16.05
N SER A 49 -4.83 -0.02 -15.92
CA SER A 49 -5.77 -0.83 -16.70
C SER A 49 -7.23 -0.56 -16.36
N ILE A 50 -7.54 -0.27 -15.11
CA ILE A 50 -8.89 0.09 -14.64
C ILE A 50 -9.29 1.45 -15.20
N LEU A 51 -8.38 2.42 -15.16
CA LEU A 51 -8.62 3.76 -15.70
C LEU A 51 -8.82 3.71 -17.21
N LEU A 52 -8.04 2.91 -17.94
CA LEU A 52 -8.21 2.70 -19.36
C LEU A 52 -9.57 2.08 -19.67
N PHE A 53 -9.97 1.05 -18.95
CA PHE A 53 -11.28 0.43 -19.10
C PHE A 53 -12.41 1.43 -18.84
N TYR A 54 -12.32 2.22 -17.77
CA TYR A 54 -13.32 3.24 -17.43
C TYR A 54 -13.47 4.27 -18.54
N ASN A 55 -12.36 4.73 -19.13
CA ASN A 55 -12.36 5.72 -20.20
C ASN A 55 -12.88 5.18 -21.53
N CYS A 56 -12.75 3.87 -21.79
CA CYS A 56 -13.17 3.23 -23.04
C CYS A 56 -14.54 2.54 -22.93
N ALA A 57 -15.09 2.36 -21.74
CA ALA A 57 -16.34 1.66 -21.54
C ALA A 57 -17.54 2.51 -22.01
N GLU A 58 -18.38 1.94 -22.89
CA GLU A 58 -19.63 2.54 -23.31
C GLU A 58 -20.76 2.33 -22.29
N ILE A 59 -20.57 1.41 -21.36
CA ILE A 59 -21.55 1.00 -20.35
C ILE A 59 -21.06 1.49 -18.97
N PRO A 60 -21.94 2.07 -18.13
CA PRO A 60 -21.58 2.47 -16.77
C PRO A 60 -21.09 1.28 -15.95
N ILE A 61 -20.02 1.48 -15.18
CA ILE A 61 -19.49 0.47 -14.25
C ILE A 61 -20.53 0.27 -13.15
N SER A 62 -20.99 -0.98 -12.98
CA SER A 62 -21.93 -1.34 -11.94
C SER A 62 -21.20 -1.78 -10.66
N ASN A 63 -21.91 -1.83 -9.53
CA ASN A 63 -21.39 -2.35 -8.27
C ASN A 63 -21.10 -3.87 -8.30
N LYS A 64 -21.47 -4.57 -9.37
CA LYS A 64 -21.16 -5.99 -9.63
C LYS A 64 -19.89 -6.18 -10.47
N PHE A 65 -19.22 -5.11 -10.81
CA PHE A 65 -17.97 -5.16 -11.57
C PHE A 65 -16.78 -5.40 -10.63
N TYR A 66 -16.08 -6.51 -10.87
CA TYR A 66 -14.88 -6.89 -10.12
C TYR A 66 -13.68 -6.95 -11.06
N PRO A 67 -12.92 -5.86 -11.20
CA PRO A 67 -11.75 -5.85 -12.05
C PRO A 67 -10.63 -6.70 -11.46
N THR A 68 -9.84 -7.32 -12.32
CA THR A 68 -8.55 -7.87 -11.93
C THR A 68 -7.57 -6.72 -11.79
N VAL A 69 -6.92 -6.62 -10.64
CA VAL A 69 -5.92 -5.59 -10.36
C VAL A 69 -4.54 -6.21 -10.19
N LEU A 70 -3.51 -5.46 -10.55
CA LEU A 70 -2.12 -5.83 -10.34
C LEU A 70 -1.61 -5.19 -9.05
N GLY A 71 -1.12 -6.03 -8.15
CA GLY A 71 -0.38 -5.57 -6.97
C GLY A 71 1.13 -5.70 -7.21
N GLU A 72 1.88 -4.73 -6.74
CA GLU A 72 3.34 -4.74 -6.80
C GLU A 72 3.96 -4.20 -5.52
N SER A 73 5.26 -4.44 -5.35
CA SER A 73 6.05 -3.83 -4.28
C SER A 73 7.16 -2.99 -4.87
N VAL A 74 7.23 -1.73 -4.45
CA VAL A 74 8.32 -0.82 -4.83
C VAL A 74 9.63 -1.09 -4.09
N TYR A 75 9.62 -2.03 -3.14
CA TYR A 75 10.84 -2.56 -2.51
C TYR A 75 11.71 -3.35 -3.51
N GLY A 76 11.09 -3.96 -4.51
CA GLY A 76 11.74 -4.70 -5.59
C GLY A 76 11.07 -6.04 -5.87
N ASN A 77 11.20 -7.02 -5.00
CA ASN A 77 10.57 -8.32 -5.13
C ASN A 77 9.32 -8.41 -4.25
N PHE A 78 8.16 -8.67 -4.87
CA PHE A 78 6.89 -8.78 -4.17
C PHE A 78 6.89 -9.88 -3.10
N ASN A 79 7.39 -11.06 -3.44
CA ASN A 79 7.42 -12.19 -2.51
C ASN A 79 8.34 -11.95 -1.32
N GLU A 80 9.45 -11.27 -1.54
CA GLU A 80 10.35 -10.89 -0.45
C GLU A 80 9.68 -9.89 0.50
N ALA A 81 9.05 -8.84 -0.04
CA ALA A 81 8.31 -7.87 0.75
C ALA A 81 7.14 -8.52 1.51
N LEU A 82 6.40 -9.43 0.86
CA LEU A 82 5.32 -10.20 1.49
C LEU A 82 5.83 -11.07 2.63
N ARG A 83 6.95 -11.76 2.44
CA ARG A 83 7.59 -12.54 3.50
C ARG A 83 8.00 -11.66 4.68
N HIS A 84 8.57 -10.48 4.44
CA HIS A 84 8.88 -9.52 5.51
C HIS A 84 7.62 -9.12 6.27
N LEU A 85 6.53 -8.82 5.58
CA LEU A 85 5.26 -8.47 6.20
C LEU A 85 4.72 -9.62 7.06
N GLN A 86 4.70 -10.83 6.53
CA GLN A 86 4.23 -12.03 7.24
C GLN A 86 5.09 -12.41 8.44
N SER A 87 6.42 -12.25 8.31
CA SER A 87 7.40 -12.55 9.36
C SER A 87 7.66 -11.37 10.31
N ARG A 88 6.97 -10.24 10.10
CA ARG A 88 7.11 -9.02 10.91
C ARG A 88 8.55 -8.46 10.90
N ILE A 89 9.20 -8.58 9.77
CA ILE A 89 10.55 -8.04 9.55
C ILE A 89 10.41 -6.64 8.94
N ILE A 90 11.03 -5.66 9.56
CA ILE A 90 11.13 -4.29 9.04
C ILE A 90 12.48 -4.16 8.35
N ALA A 91 12.47 -4.14 7.02
CA ALA A 91 13.67 -4.01 6.21
C ALA A 91 13.62 -2.76 5.31
N THR A 92 14.76 -2.15 5.08
CA THR A 92 14.90 -1.02 4.16
C THR A 92 16.15 -1.18 3.30
N GLN A 93 16.06 -0.74 2.05
CA GLN A 93 17.21 -0.62 1.14
C GLN A 93 17.89 0.74 1.23
N HIS A 94 17.22 1.73 1.83
CA HIS A 94 17.68 3.11 1.91
C HIS A 94 17.65 3.63 3.36
N PRO A 95 18.52 3.12 4.24
CA PRO A 95 18.50 3.51 5.66
C PRO A 95 18.68 5.01 5.87
N GLN A 96 19.39 5.68 4.97
CA GLN A 96 19.61 7.13 5.02
C GLN A 96 18.34 7.96 4.75
N GLN A 97 17.29 7.34 4.21
CA GLN A 97 16.01 8.01 3.93
C GLN A 97 14.98 7.83 5.04
N ILE A 98 15.28 7.03 6.06
CA ILE A 98 14.36 6.78 7.16
C ILE A 98 14.10 8.07 7.93
N ARG A 99 12.82 8.38 8.13
CA ARG A 99 12.38 9.41 9.07
C ARG A 99 12.19 8.80 10.44
N GLY A 100 12.70 9.47 11.49
CA GLY A 100 12.63 8.97 12.86
C GLY A 100 11.21 8.62 13.33
N GLY A 101 10.21 9.42 12.92
CA GLY A 101 8.80 9.15 13.22
C GLY A 101 8.26 7.86 12.60
N GLY A 102 8.69 7.50 11.37
CA GLY A 102 8.31 6.27 10.72
C GLY A 102 8.85 5.03 11.44
N LEU A 103 10.13 5.03 11.79
CA LEU A 103 10.75 3.95 12.53
C LEU A 103 10.10 3.74 13.90
N LEU A 104 9.86 4.83 14.64
CA LEU A 104 9.20 4.78 15.94
C LEU A 104 7.79 4.19 15.85
N LYS A 105 7.03 4.55 14.82
CA LYS A 105 5.69 3.99 14.56
C LYS A 105 5.73 2.47 14.40
N TYR A 106 6.64 1.96 13.60
CA TYR A 106 6.78 0.50 13.39
C TYR A 106 7.27 -0.22 14.64
N CYS A 107 8.20 0.34 15.39
CA CYS A 107 8.63 -0.21 16.68
C CYS A 107 7.47 -0.31 17.67
N ASN A 108 6.63 0.71 17.75
CA ASN A 108 5.45 0.72 18.62
C ASN A 108 4.41 -0.33 18.19
N LEU A 109 4.20 -0.53 16.88
CA LEU A 109 3.29 -1.56 16.37
C LEU A 109 3.77 -2.95 16.72
N LEU A 110 5.06 -3.25 16.54
CA LEU A 110 5.65 -4.53 16.91
C LEU A 110 5.55 -4.80 18.41
N GLN A 111 5.77 -3.79 19.24
CA GLN A 111 5.64 -3.92 20.68
C GLN A 111 4.21 -4.24 21.11
N LYS A 112 3.20 -3.59 20.53
CA LYS A 112 1.79 -3.87 20.80
C LYS A 112 1.39 -5.29 20.43
N GLU A 113 1.88 -5.81 19.31
CA GLU A 113 1.62 -7.18 18.88
C GLU A 113 2.23 -8.21 19.82
N LEU A 114 3.45 -7.98 20.32
CA LEU A 114 4.07 -8.85 21.32
C LEU A 114 3.28 -8.91 22.64
N LEU A 115 2.60 -7.82 23.01
CA LEU A 115 1.77 -7.76 24.21
C LEU A 115 0.39 -8.39 24.02
N ASN A 116 -0.19 -8.35 22.82
CA ASN A 116 -1.59 -8.71 22.56
C ASN A 116 -1.76 -10.12 22.00
N ASN A 117 -0.74 -10.83 21.55
CA ASN A 117 -0.75 -12.21 21.00
C ASN A 117 -1.86 -12.57 19.98
N GLU A 118 -2.65 -11.62 19.46
CA GLU A 118 -3.89 -11.88 18.75
C GLU A 118 -4.03 -11.26 17.36
N ILE A 119 -3.02 -10.60 16.79
CA ILE A 119 -3.15 -10.13 15.40
C ILE A 119 -2.62 -11.21 14.47
N ARG A 120 -3.49 -12.15 14.12
CA ARG A 120 -3.34 -12.95 12.91
C ARG A 120 -3.54 -12.03 11.72
N LEU A 121 -2.47 -11.73 11.00
CA LEU A 121 -2.58 -11.26 9.63
C LEU A 121 -3.00 -12.47 8.78
N ASP A 122 -4.30 -12.73 8.70
CA ASP A 122 -4.84 -13.57 7.65
C ASP A 122 -4.67 -12.78 6.35
N CYS A 123 -3.48 -12.90 5.75
CA CYS A 123 -3.25 -12.38 4.41
C CYS A 123 -4.12 -13.19 3.45
N PRO A 124 -5.00 -12.55 2.67
CA PRO A 124 -5.65 -13.23 1.55
C PRO A 124 -4.56 -13.80 0.64
N GLU A 125 -4.77 -15.01 0.13
CA GLU A 125 -3.89 -15.61 -0.85
C GLU A 125 -3.83 -14.69 -2.09
N PHE A 126 -2.70 -14.01 -2.27
CA PHE A 126 -2.43 -13.30 -3.51
C PHE A 126 -1.93 -14.31 -4.54
N VAL A 127 -2.71 -14.51 -5.59
CA VAL A 127 -2.24 -15.26 -6.75
C VAL A 127 -1.23 -14.41 -7.49
N GLU A 128 0.04 -14.78 -7.38
CA GLU A 128 1.10 -14.19 -8.19
C GLU A 128 0.85 -14.56 -9.65
N LYS A 129 0.68 -13.54 -10.50
CA LYS A 129 0.85 -13.75 -11.92
C LYS A 129 2.34 -13.80 -12.18
N ASP A 130 2.87 -14.99 -12.50
CA ASP A 130 4.20 -15.12 -13.06
C ASP A 130 4.36 -14.13 -14.22
N SER A 131 5.20 -13.12 -13.99
CA SER A 131 5.71 -12.30 -15.07
C SER A 131 6.82 -13.10 -15.76
N GLY A 132 6.38 -14.01 -16.61
CA GLY A 132 7.26 -14.69 -17.55
C GLY A 132 7.59 -13.81 -18.73
#